data_9d9d5f0bfa4653af649545820ede3245
#
_entry.id   9d9d5f0bfa4653af649545820ede3245
#
_cell.length_a   1.000
_cell.length_b   1.000
_cell.length_c   1.000
_cell.angle_alpha   90.00
_cell.angle_beta   90.00
_cell.angle_gamma   90.00
#
_symmetry.space_group_name_H-M   'P 1'
#
loop_
_entity.id
_entity.type
_entity.pdbx_description
1 polymer ?
#
loop_
_entity_poly.entity_id
_entity_poly.type
_entity_poly.pdbx_seq_one_letter_code
_entity_poly.pdbx_strand_id
1 'polypeptide(L)'
;MSKYFSNKYQSLVPYTPGEQPKDQKYNKLNTNESPFAPSPVAVVLMNKAAQNLQLYSDPDCTKLVMTACDYFGIEKDEILFTNGSDEILNFAFMAFCDKDHPAVFPDITYGFYPVFAKLNGIPYEEIPLEDDFTIDIEKYKGINKTIFIANPNAPTGIALTKAQIEEIVASNDSVVVVDEAYVDFGAESVVELTKKYDNLLVTQTFSKSRSLAGARLGFGIGCKALIQDLNTIKYSTNPYNVNTVTMMAGVGAFMDDEYMKANCETIMKNRDYTVKELERLGFNVLPSSSNFVFVKSDKIGGKDLYLKLKEKGILIRHFEKDRLYDYNRITIGSMDQMTALIKAIEEEVL
;
A
#
# COMPACT_ATOMS: atom_id res chain seq x y z
N MET A 1 23.29 -18.91 -6.62
CA MET A 1 23.37 -18.60 -5.18
C MET A 1 24.69 -19.12 -4.63
N SER A 2 25.25 -18.55 -3.54
CA SER A 2 26.49 -19.06 -2.95
C SER A 2 26.25 -20.41 -2.26
N LYS A 3 27.29 -21.22 -2.10
CA LYS A 3 27.22 -22.52 -1.37
C LYS A 3 26.87 -22.36 0.14
N TYR A 4 26.87 -21.13 0.64
CA TYR A 4 26.59 -20.80 2.04
C TYR A 4 25.15 -20.29 2.24
N PHE A 5 24.36 -20.16 1.15
CA PHE A 5 22.98 -19.70 1.25
C PHE A 5 22.14 -20.74 1.97
N SER A 6 21.38 -20.31 2.97
CA SER A 6 20.57 -21.22 3.81
C SER A 6 19.56 -22.00 2.97
N ASN A 7 19.43 -23.30 3.25
CA ASN A 7 18.45 -24.18 2.59
C ASN A 7 17.01 -23.66 2.77
N LYS A 8 16.71 -22.99 3.90
CA LYS A 8 15.40 -22.36 4.15
C LYS A 8 14.99 -21.40 3.04
N TYR A 9 15.95 -20.73 2.39
CA TYR A 9 15.67 -19.67 1.43
C TYR A 9 15.97 -20.03 -0.03
N GLN A 10 16.34 -21.29 -0.32
CA GLN A 10 16.72 -21.71 -1.68
C GLN A 10 15.60 -21.54 -2.71
N SER A 11 14.35 -21.69 -2.29
CA SER A 11 13.15 -21.50 -3.14
C SER A 11 12.57 -20.08 -3.11
N LEU A 12 13.20 -19.15 -2.37
CA LEU A 12 12.69 -17.80 -2.25
C LEU A 12 12.86 -17.02 -3.56
N VAL A 13 11.75 -16.54 -4.10
CA VAL A 13 11.71 -15.61 -5.24
C VAL A 13 11.52 -14.20 -4.69
N PRO A 14 12.52 -13.30 -4.85
CA PRO A 14 12.41 -11.94 -4.35
C PRO A 14 11.32 -11.16 -5.10
N TYR A 15 10.72 -10.20 -4.42
CA TYR A 15 9.81 -9.25 -5.04
C TYR A 15 10.49 -8.47 -6.16
N THR A 16 9.79 -8.29 -7.28
CA THR A 16 10.28 -7.45 -8.38
C THR A 16 9.66 -6.05 -8.28
N PRO A 17 10.41 -5.04 -7.84
CA PRO A 17 9.91 -3.68 -7.74
C PRO A 17 9.56 -3.12 -9.12
N GLY A 18 8.77 -2.02 -9.13
CA GLY A 18 8.59 -1.24 -10.35
C GLY A 18 9.93 -0.74 -10.88
N GLU A 19 10.09 -0.77 -12.19
CA GLU A 19 11.34 -0.32 -12.82
C GLU A 19 11.59 1.17 -12.58
N GLN A 20 12.86 1.52 -12.48
CA GLN A 20 13.33 2.90 -12.31
C GLN A 20 14.48 3.17 -13.30
N PRO A 21 14.20 3.24 -14.61
CA PRO A 21 15.22 3.48 -15.62
C PRO A 21 15.84 4.87 -15.45
N LYS A 22 17.12 5.00 -15.82
CA LYS A 22 17.91 6.22 -15.65
C LYS A 22 18.48 6.76 -16.98
N ASP A 23 18.05 6.18 -18.07
CA ASP A 23 18.51 6.49 -19.43
C ASP A 23 17.93 7.81 -19.95
N GLN A 24 16.75 8.22 -19.46
CA GLN A 24 16.11 9.51 -19.76
C GLN A 24 15.23 9.98 -18.57
N LYS A 25 14.66 11.17 -18.68
CA LYS A 25 13.65 11.67 -17.73
C LYS A 25 12.28 11.13 -18.12
N TYR A 26 11.69 10.37 -17.24
CA TYR A 26 10.36 9.81 -17.43
C TYR A 26 9.26 10.60 -16.71
N ASN A 27 8.09 10.65 -17.32
CA ASN A 27 6.83 10.87 -16.62
C ASN A 27 6.47 9.55 -15.88
N LYS A 28 6.83 9.49 -14.60
CA LYS A 28 6.82 8.25 -13.81
C LYS A 28 5.43 7.98 -13.22
N LEU A 29 4.67 7.09 -13.85
CA LEU A 29 3.31 6.71 -13.49
C LEU A 29 3.17 5.20 -13.18
N ASN A 30 4.21 4.57 -12.62
CA ASN A 30 4.28 3.11 -12.45
C ASN A 30 4.32 2.62 -10.99
N THR A 31 4.63 3.46 -10.01
CA THR A 31 4.87 3.03 -8.61
C THR A 31 3.96 3.69 -7.59
N ASN A 32 2.89 4.34 -8.04
CA ASN A 32 1.86 4.95 -7.20
C ASN A 32 2.43 5.99 -6.21
N GLU A 33 3.47 6.72 -6.63
CA GLU A 33 4.02 7.83 -5.88
C GLU A 33 3.14 9.07 -6.03
N SER A 34 3.15 9.93 -5.02
CA SER A 34 2.51 11.24 -5.10
C SER A 34 3.26 12.16 -6.07
N PRO A 35 2.55 12.96 -6.90
CA PRO A 35 3.17 13.98 -7.72
C PRO A 35 3.57 15.23 -6.93
N PHE A 36 3.17 15.31 -5.67
CA PHE A 36 3.42 16.46 -4.79
C PHE A 36 4.62 16.22 -3.87
N ALA A 37 5.29 17.29 -3.48
CA ALA A 37 6.32 17.25 -2.46
C ALA A 37 5.73 16.89 -1.07
N PRO A 38 6.56 16.45 -0.11
CA PRO A 38 6.14 16.36 1.30
C PRO A 38 5.63 17.71 1.83
N SER A 39 4.78 17.66 2.86
CA SER A 39 4.30 18.85 3.55
C SER A 39 5.46 19.78 3.95
N PRO A 40 5.34 21.11 3.77
CA PRO A 40 6.33 22.07 4.23
C PRO A 40 6.65 21.94 5.72
N VAL A 41 5.67 21.62 6.56
CA VAL A 41 5.86 21.38 8.00
C VAL A 41 6.74 20.15 8.22
N ALA A 42 6.48 19.07 7.49
CA ALA A 42 7.30 17.85 7.55
C ALA A 42 8.76 18.16 7.16
N VAL A 43 8.98 18.91 6.09
CA VAL A 43 10.34 19.30 5.63
C VAL A 43 11.08 20.11 6.70
N VAL A 44 10.43 21.08 7.34
CA VAL A 44 11.03 21.87 8.42
C VAL A 44 11.44 21.00 9.60
N LEU A 45 10.58 20.08 10.03
CA LEU A 45 10.87 19.20 11.15
C LEU A 45 11.98 18.17 10.84
N MET A 46 12.00 17.63 9.60
CA MET A 46 13.10 16.78 9.12
C MET A 46 14.46 17.49 9.21
N ASN A 47 14.52 18.73 8.72
CA ASN A 47 15.76 19.52 8.72
C ASN A 47 16.28 19.79 10.15
N LYS A 48 15.40 20.04 11.12
CA LYS A 48 15.78 20.14 12.53
C LYS A 48 16.29 18.82 13.10
N ALA A 49 15.63 17.72 12.78
CA ALA A 49 16.00 16.40 13.25
C ALA A 49 17.37 15.94 12.73
N ALA A 50 17.71 16.30 11.49
CA ALA A 50 18.99 15.96 10.85
C ALA A 50 20.22 16.49 11.61
N GLN A 51 20.07 17.51 12.47
CA GLN A 51 21.16 18.09 13.26
C GLN A 51 21.57 17.22 14.47
N ASN A 52 20.82 16.15 14.78
CA ASN A 52 21.06 15.30 15.95
C ASN A 52 21.22 13.82 15.60
N LEU A 53 21.65 13.52 14.36
CA LEU A 53 21.79 12.13 13.87
C LEU A 53 22.94 11.34 14.50
N GLN A 54 23.77 11.95 15.34
CA GLN A 54 24.78 11.28 16.15
C GLN A 54 24.18 10.47 17.32
N LEU A 55 22.88 10.65 17.59
CA LEU A 55 22.15 9.90 18.62
C LEU A 55 21.24 8.85 17.97
N TYR A 56 21.07 7.72 18.67
CA TYR A 56 20.03 6.76 18.28
C TYR A 56 18.65 7.42 18.31
N SER A 57 17.77 6.93 17.43
CA SER A 57 16.37 7.33 17.44
C SER A 57 15.65 6.81 18.70
N ASP A 58 14.54 7.46 19.03
CA ASP A 58 13.63 6.99 20.09
C ASP A 58 12.95 5.67 19.66
N PRO A 59 13.21 4.53 20.33
CA PRO A 59 12.66 3.24 19.94
C PRO A 59 11.13 3.17 20.05
N ASP A 60 10.54 3.98 20.93
CA ASP A 60 9.09 4.04 21.13
C ASP A 60 8.39 5.05 20.21
N CYS A 61 9.14 5.80 19.40
CA CYS A 61 8.61 6.84 18.53
C CYS A 61 7.68 7.83 19.28
N THR A 62 7.96 8.12 20.55
CA THR A 62 7.06 8.76 21.52
C THR A 62 6.32 9.97 20.96
N LYS A 63 7.06 10.91 20.36
CA LYS A 63 6.45 12.14 19.82
C LYS A 63 5.51 11.84 18.66
N LEU A 64 5.86 10.91 17.78
CA LEU A 64 5.06 10.50 16.63
C LEU A 64 3.81 9.74 17.10
N VAL A 65 3.96 8.84 18.06
CA VAL A 65 2.84 8.11 18.69
C VAL A 65 1.85 9.08 19.31
N MET A 66 2.30 10.05 20.13
CA MET A 66 1.40 11.03 20.74
C MET A 66 0.65 11.86 19.68
N THR A 67 1.35 12.29 18.62
CA THR A 67 0.70 13.04 17.52
C THR A 67 -0.37 12.20 16.81
N ALA A 68 -0.09 10.90 16.60
CA ALA A 68 -1.04 9.98 15.99
C ALA A 68 -2.23 9.65 16.92
N CYS A 69 -1.99 9.53 18.24
CA CYS A 69 -3.07 9.36 19.22
C CYS A 69 -4.06 10.52 19.18
N ASP A 70 -3.56 11.76 19.13
CA ASP A 70 -4.39 12.95 18.99
C ASP A 70 -5.16 12.96 17.65
N TYR A 71 -4.52 12.49 16.57
CA TYR A 71 -5.10 12.46 15.22
C TYR A 71 -6.22 11.41 15.07
N PHE A 72 -6.01 10.18 15.58
CA PHE A 72 -6.95 9.07 15.45
C PHE A 72 -7.91 8.91 16.65
N GLY A 73 -7.67 9.61 17.75
CA GLY A 73 -8.43 9.43 19.01
C GLY A 73 -8.26 8.03 19.61
N ILE A 74 -7.03 7.55 19.67
CA ILE A 74 -6.63 6.22 20.18
C ILE A 74 -5.60 6.35 21.30
N GLU A 75 -5.34 5.26 22.02
CA GLU A 75 -4.33 5.18 23.06
C GLU A 75 -2.95 4.83 22.48
N LYS A 76 -1.89 5.19 23.21
CA LYS A 76 -0.49 5.00 22.75
C LYS A 76 -0.09 3.53 22.52
N ASP A 77 -0.74 2.60 23.19
CA ASP A 77 -0.53 1.15 23.09
C ASP A 77 -1.47 0.47 22.08
N GLU A 78 -2.19 1.26 21.27
CA GLU A 78 -3.03 0.82 20.16
C GLU A 78 -2.42 1.11 18.78
N ILE A 79 -1.18 1.64 18.72
CA ILE A 79 -0.49 1.96 17.48
C ILE A 79 0.99 1.55 17.53
N LEU A 80 1.52 1.08 16.39
CA LEU A 80 2.93 0.79 16.20
C LEU A 80 3.44 1.39 14.90
N PHE A 81 4.52 2.18 14.96
CA PHE A 81 5.21 2.72 13.77
C PHE A 81 6.32 1.80 13.29
N THR A 82 6.47 1.72 11.96
CA THR A 82 7.43 0.85 11.28
C THR A 82 8.09 1.52 10.08
N ASN A 83 9.14 0.88 9.55
CA ASN A 83 9.87 1.34 8.38
C ASN A 83 9.08 1.02 7.08
N GLY A 84 7.99 1.77 6.86
CA GLY A 84 6.96 1.51 5.86
C GLY A 84 5.94 0.46 6.32
N SER A 85 4.78 0.40 5.65
CA SER A 85 3.77 -0.63 5.92
C SER A 85 4.25 -2.05 5.60
N ASP A 86 5.26 -2.22 4.74
CA ASP A 86 5.87 -3.52 4.47
C ASP A 86 6.41 -4.19 5.74
N GLU A 87 7.00 -3.42 6.65
CA GLU A 87 7.56 -3.97 7.89
C GLU A 87 6.45 -4.40 8.86
N ILE A 88 5.38 -3.62 9.03
CA ILE A 88 4.25 -4.04 9.90
C ILE A 88 3.52 -5.25 9.33
N LEU A 89 3.36 -5.33 8.00
CA LEU A 89 2.81 -6.50 7.33
C LEU A 89 3.68 -7.73 7.57
N ASN A 90 5.01 -7.62 7.41
CA ASN A 90 5.92 -8.72 7.71
C ASN A 90 5.86 -9.13 9.19
N PHE A 91 5.75 -8.17 10.11
CA PHE A 91 5.56 -8.47 11.53
C PHE A 91 4.23 -9.20 11.80
N ALA A 92 3.15 -8.83 11.09
CA ALA A 92 1.88 -9.54 11.19
C ALA A 92 1.97 -11.00 10.71
N PHE A 93 2.70 -11.28 9.60
CA PHE A 93 3.00 -12.65 9.20
C PHE A 93 3.80 -13.41 10.26
N MET A 94 4.79 -12.77 10.91
CA MET A 94 5.60 -13.39 11.95
C MET A 94 4.82 -13.64 13.25
N ALA A 95 3.93 -12.72 13.63
CA ALA A 95 3.24 -12.76 14.91
C ALA A 95 1.98 -13.62 14.89
N PHE A 96 1.22 -13.59 13.77
CA PHE A 96 -0.13 -14.14 13.71
C PHE A 96 -0.28 -15.33 12.75
N CYS A 97 0.81 -15.76 12.10
CA CYS A 97 0.76 -16.89 11.19
C CYS A 97 1.78 -17.96 11.58
N ASP A 98 1.38 -19.20 11.49
CA ASP A 98 2.22 -20.40 11.62
C ASP A 98 1.63 -21.55 10.79
N LYS A 99 2.13 -22.79 11.01
CA LYS A 99 1.62 -23.97 10.32
C LYS A 99 0.17 -24.33 10.68
N ASP A 100 -0.28 -23.93 11.87
CA ASP A 100 -1.62 -24.22 12.40
C ASP A 100 -2.60 -23.04 12.14
N HIS A 101 -2.03 -21.83 11.90
CA HIS A 101 -2.72 -20.61 11.52
C HIS A 101 -2.15 -20.07 10.19
N PRO A 102 -2.47 -20.70 9.05
CA PRO A 102 -1.97 -20.28 7.74
C PRO A 102 -2.54 -18.92 7.35
N ALA A 103 -1.82 -18.22 6.47
CA ALA A 103 -2.29 -16.98 5.91
C ALA A 103 -3.26 -17.21 4.73
N VAL A 104 -4.18 -16.27 4.51
CA VAL A 104 -5.04 -16.24 3.33
C VAL A 104 -5.18 -14.83 2.79
N PHE A 105 -5.19 -14.69 1.48
CA PHE A 105 -5.35 -13.41 0.78
C PHE A 105 -5.83 -13.62 -0.66
N PRO A 106 -6.32 -12.58 -1.38
CA PRO A 106 -6.71 -12.72 -2.78
C PRO A 106 -5.53 -13.11 -3.70
N ASP A 107 -5.79 -13.87 -4.76
CA ASP A 107 -4.79 -14.30 -5.76
C ASP A 107 -4.18 -13.12 -6.54
N ILE A 108 -4.97 -12.04 -6.68
CA ILE A 108 -4.57 -10.79 -7.31
C ILE A 108 -4.68 -9.67 -6.27
N THR A 109 -3.57 -9.40 -5.58
CA THR A 109 -3.47 -8.40 -4.52
C THR A 109 -2.02 -7.91 -4.39
N TYR A 110 -1.68 -7.31 -3.25
CA TYR A 110 -0.33 -6.80 -3.01
C TYR A 110 0.72 -7.91 -3.09
N GLY A 111 1.63 -7.78 -4.04
CA GLY A 111 2.58 -8.84 -4.40
C GLY A 111 3.61 -9.23 -3.33
N PHE A 112 3.67 -8.53 -2.20
CA PHE A 112 4.53 -8.91 -1.07
C PHE A 112 3.92 -9.96 -0.15
N TYR A 113 2.61 -10.16 -0.11
CA TYR A 113 2.00 -11.16 0.79
C TYR A 113 2.59 -12.57 0.59
N PRO A 114 2.63 -13.14 -0.63
CA PRO A 114 3.26 -14.43 -0.82
C PRO A 114 4.78 -14.43 -0.57
N VAL A 115 5.46 -13.27 -0.72
CA VAL A 115 6.88 -13.14 -0.40
C VAL A 115 7.10 -13.22 1.11
N PHE A 116 6.29 -12.52 1.91
CA PHE A 116 6.37 -12.58 3.37
C PHE A 116 6.04 -13.97 3.91
N ALA A 117 4.99 -14.61 3.38
CA ALA A 117 4.64 -15.98 3.75
C ALA A 117 5.81 -16.94 3.48
N LYS A 118 6.40 -16.90 2.29
CA LYS A 118 7.57 -17.76 1.93
C LYS A 118 8.81 -17.43 2.77
N LEU A 119 9.09 -16.15 3.02
CA LEU A 119 10.24 -15.70 3.82
C LEU A 119 10.15 -16.27 5.25
N ASN A 120 8.97 -16.26 5.84
CA ASN A 120 8.73 -16.72 7.20
C ASN A 120 8.43 -18.23 7.27
N GLY A 121 8.27 -18.92 6.13
CA GLY A 121 7.93 -20.35 6.09
C GLY A 121 6.48 -20.63 6.47
N ILE A 122 5.58 -19.68 6.22
CA ILE A 122 4.16 -19.74 6.53
C ILE A 122 3.40 -20.38 5.36
N PRO A 123 2.57 -21.41 5.61
CA PRO A 123 1.62 -21.90 4.62
C PRO A 123 0.60 -20.81 4.30
N TYR A 124 0.20 -20.70 3.04
CA TYR A 124 -0.82 -19.73 2.65
C TYR A 124 -1.74 -20.26 1.56
N GLU A 125 -2.91 -19.65 1.45
CA GLU A 125 -3.90 -19.90 0.42
C GLU A 125 -4.22 -18.60 -0.32
N GLU A 126 -4.31 -18.70 -1.64
CA GLU A 126 -4.77 -17.60 -2.49
C GLU A 126 -6.22 -17.88 -2.90
N ILE A 127 -7.14 -16.98 -2.54
CA ILE A 127 -8.55 -17.06 -2.93
C ILE A 127 -8.74 -16.26 -4.23
N PRO A 128 -9.20 -16.89 -5.33
CA PRO A 128 -9.41 -16.17 -6.58
C PRO A 128 -10.43 -15.04 -6.44
N LEU A 129 -10.07 -13.87 -6.99
CA LEU A 129 -11.03 -12.79 -7.25
C LEU A 129 -12.07 -13.24 -8.26
N GLU A 130 -13.27 -12.67 -8.20
CA GLU A 130 -14.32 -12.85 -9.20
C GLU A 130 -13.85 -12.34 -10.59
N ASP A 131 -14.60 -12.63 -11.64
CA ASP A 131 -14.23 -12.25 -13.01
C ASP A 131 -14.11 -10.74 -13.22
N ASP A 132 -14.85 -9.96 -12.43
CA ASP A 132 -14.81 -8.49 -12.40
C ASP A 132 -13.77 -7.92 -11.43
N PHE A 133 -12.90 -8.77 -10.90
CA PHE A 133 -11.87 -8.46 -9.90
C PHE A 133 -12.39 -8.04 -8.53
N THR A 134 -13.65 -8.27 -8.20
CA THR A 134 -14.18 -8.07 -6.85
C THR A 134 -13.80 -9.22 -5.93
N ILE A 135 -13.80 -8.95 -4.61
CA ILE A 135 -13.62 -9.94 -3.56
C ILE A 135 -15.01 -10.50 -3.19
N ASP A 136 -15.19 -11.81 -3.28
CA ASP A 136 -16.35 -12.50 -2.70
C ASP A 136 -16.12 -12.66 -1.19
N ILE A 137 -16.78 -11.82 -0.38
CA ILE A 137 -16.61 -11.81 1.07
C ILE A 137 -17.05 -13.11 1.75
N GLU A 138 -17.98 -13.87 1.16
CA GLU A 138 -18.44 -15.12 1.71
C GLU A 138 -17.32 -16.17 1.82
N LYS A 139 -16.33 -16.10 0.93
CA LYS A 139 -15.14 -16.97 0.94
C LYS A 139 -14.17 -16.66 2.07
N TYR A 140 -14.36 -15.55 2.79
CA TYR A 140 -13.50 -15.10 3.90
C TYR A 140 -14.17 -15.21 5.27
N LYS A 141 -15.42 -15.65 5.33
CA LYS A 141 -16.17 -15.79 6.60
C LYS A 141 -15.92 -17.14 7.26
N GLY A 142 -15.61 -17.16 8.56
CA GLY A 142 -15.47 -18.36 9.39
C GLY A 142 -14.35 -19.32 9.00
N ILE A 143 -13.27 -18.83 8.37
CA ILE A 143 -12.22 -19.69 7.80
C ILE A 143 -11.07 -19.99 8.76
N ASN A 144 -11.04 -19.45 9.98
CA ASN A 144 -10.01 -19.68 11.00
C ASN A 144 -8.54 -19.61 10.49
N LYS A 145 -8.26 -18.66 9.59
CA LYS A 145 -6.95 -18.37 9.04
C LYS A 145 -6.66 -16.89 9.21
N THR A 146 -5.41 -16.50 9.32
CA THR A 146 -5.06 -15.08 9.33
C THR A 146 -5.30 -14.47 7.96
N ILE A 147 -6.22 -13.51 7.87
CA ILE A 147 -6.68 -12.92 6.62
C ILE A 147 -5.92 -11.62 6.35
N PHE A 148 -5.42 -11.45 5.11
CA PHE A 148 -4.82 -10.19 4.65
C PHE A 148 -5.62 -9.64 3.46
N ILE A 149 -6.17 -8.44 3.61
CA ILE A 149 -6.96 -7.76 2.57
C ILE A 149 -6.39 -6.37 2.37
N ALA A 150 -5.91 -6.07 1.14
CA ALA A 150 -5.63 -4.69 0.74
C ALA A 150 -6.95 -3.99 0.37
N ASN A 151 -7.24 -2.88 1.02
CA ASN A 151 -8.48 -2.12 0.81
C ASN A 151 -8.24 -0.60 0.79
N PRO A 152 -8.24 0.04 -0.39
CA PRO A 152 -8.44 -0.49 -1.76
C PRO A 152 -7.40 -1.51 -2.22
N ASN A 153 -7.84 -2.51 -3.00
CA ASN A 153 -6.95 -3.55 -3.51
C ASN A 153 -5.97 -3.01 -4.57
N ALA A 154 -4.76 -3.49 -4.57
CA ALA A 154 -3.78 -3.22 -5.62
C ALA A 154 -3.41 -4.55 -6.33
N PRO A 155 -3.51 -4.64 -7.67
CA PRO A 155 -3.48 -3.53 -8.64
C PRO A 155 -4.85 -3.02 -9.12
N THR A 156 -5.97 -3.56 -8.66
CA THR A 156 -7.29 -3.31 -9.25
C THR A 156 -7.87 -1.93 -8.93
N GLY A 157 -7.60 -1.39 -7.74
CA GLY A 157 -8.16 -0.14 -7.23
C GLY A 157 -9.53 -0.29 -6.57
N ILE A 158 -10.14 -1.47 -6.65
CA ILE A 158 -11.47 -1.75 -6.12
C ILE A 158 -11.41 -1.82 -4.58
N ALA A 159 -12.40 -1.23 -3.92
CA ALA A 159 -12.52 -1.25 -2.48
C ALA A 159 -13.78 -2.01 -2.03
N LEU A 160 -13.64 -2.75 -0.95
CA LEU A 160 -14.77 -3.21 -0.14
C LEU A 160 -15.29 -2.03 0.71
N THR A 161 -16.58 -2.03 0.98
CA THR A 161 -17.19 -1.11 1.92
C THR A 161 -16.78 -1.47 3.37
N LYS A 162 -16.88 -0.50 4.27
CA LYS A 162 -16.66 -0.73 5.70
C LYS A 162 -17.55 -1.84 6.26
N ALA A 163 -18.82 -1.90 5.85
CA ALA A 163 -19.74 -2.96 6.25
C ALA A 163 -19.28 -4.35 5.80
N GLN A 164 -18.77 -4.48 4.58
CA GLN A 164 -18.24 -5.75 4.07
C GLN A 164 -16.98 -6.21 4.83
N ILE A 165 -16.07 -5.28 5.15
CA ILE A 165 -14.92 -5.58 6.02
C ILE A 165 -15.39 -5.99 7.43
N GLU A 166 -16.36 -5.27 7.99
CA GLU A 166 -16.91 -5.59 9.31
C GLU A 166 -17.54 -6.99 9.35
N GLU A 167 -18.25 -7.42 8.29
CA GLU A 167 -18.78 -8.77 8.19
C GLU A 167 -17.69 -9.85 8.20
N ILE A 168 -16.57 -9.62 7.49
CA ILE A 168 -15.42 -10.54 7.52
C ILE A 168 -14.83 -10.60 8.92
N VAL A 169 -14.56 -9.45 9.55
CA VAL A 169 -13.95 -9.37 10.88
C VAL A 169 -14.82 -10.05 11.93
N ALA A 170 -16.13 -9.73 11.92
CA ALA A 170 -17.08 -10.25 12.92
C ALA A 170 -17.34 -11.77 12.81
N SER A 171 -17.08 -12.35 11.65
CA SER A 171 -17.31 -13.79 11.40
C SER A 171 -16.10 -14.68 11.66
N ASN A 172 -14.94 -14.11 12.02
CA ASN A 172 -13.70 -14.85 12.24
C ASN A 172 -13.17 -14.66 13.67
N ASP A 173 -12.63 -15.72 14.24
CA ASP A 173 -11.88 -15.69 15.51
C ASP A 173 -10.37 -15.46 15.29
N SER A 174 -9.90 -15.51 14.06
CA SER A 174 -8.51 -15.25 13.68
C SER A 174 -8.29 -13.79 13.32
N VAL A 175 -7.02 -13.36 13.30
CA VAL A 175 -6.66 -11.97 12.96
C VAL A 175 -6.99 -11.64 11.50
N VAL A 176 -7.63 -10.49 11.31
CA VAL A 176 -7.87 -9.88 10.01
C VAL A 176 -6.99 -8.63 9.89
N VAL A 177 -6.10 -8.64 8.91
CA VAL A 177 -5.21 -7.52 8.59
C VAL A 177 -5.77 -6.78 7.37
N VAL A 178 -6.16 -5.52 7.55
CA VAL A 178 -6.65 -4.65 6.48
C VAL A 178 -5.56 -3.65 6.11
N ASP A 179 -5.02 -3.78 4.89
CA ASP A 179 -3.99 -2.89 4.37
C ASP A 179 -4.64 -1.70 3.65
N GLU A 180 -4.68 -0.58 4.34
CA GLU A 180 -5.27 0.69 3.88
C GLU A 180 -4.25 1.62 3.21
N ALA A 181 -3.27 1.10 2.48
CA ALA A 181 -2.24 1.93 1.85
C ALA A 181 -2.79 3.01 0.90
N TYR A 182 -4.01 2.87 0.43
CA TYR A 182 -4.65 3.77 -0.53
C TYR A 182 -5.98 4.39 -0.04
N VAL A 183 -6.33 4.21 1.23
CA VAL A 183 -7.66 4.58 1.77
C VAL A 183 -8.01 6.06 1.58
N ASP A 184 -7.03 6.96 1.69
CA ASP A 184 -7.22 8.42 1.59
C ASP A 184 -7.67 8.92 0.21
N PHE A 185 -7.76 8.04 -0.80
CA PHE A 185 -8.15 8.42 -2.17
C PHE A 185 -9.61 8.09 -2.51
N GLY A 186 -10.48 8.01 -1.49
CA GLY A 186 -11.91 7.89 -1.65
C GLY A 186 -12.53 6.57 -1.15
N ALA A 187 -11.76 5.74 -0.45
CA ALA A 187 -12.30 4.63 0.33
C ALA A 187 -12.64 5.05 1.76
N GLU A 188 -13.38 4.22 2.47
CA GLU A 188 -13.73 4.44 3.88
C GLU A 188 -12.77 3.63 4.77
N SER A 189 -12.10 4.31 5.72
CA SER A 189 -11.21 3.65 6.67
C SER A 189 -11.99 2.84 7.70
N VAL A 190 -11.44 1.68 8.05
CA VAL A 190 -11.99 0.80 9.08
C VAL A 190 -11.25 0.92 10.43
N VAL A 191 -10.38 1.92 10.59
CA VAL A 191 -9.63 2.16 11.85
C VAL A 191 -10.56 2.22 13.06
N GLU A 192 -11.74 2.83 12.97
CA GLU A 192 -12.68 2.92 14.11
C GLU A 192 -13.21 1.54 14.57
N LEU A 193 -13.23 0.53 13.68
CA LEU A 193 -13.64 -0.82 14.02
C LEU A 193 -12.65 -1.54 14.96
N THR A 194 -11.39 -1.07 15.06
CA THR A 194 -10.41 -1.63 16.00
C THR A 194 -10.81 -1.42 17.47
N LYS A 195 -11.69 -0.46 17.75
CA LYS A 195 -12.29 -0.26 19.09
C LYS A 195 -13.38 -1.27 19.42
N LYS A 196 -13.92 -1.95 18.41
CA LYS A 196 -15.01 -2.92 18.55
C LYS A 196 -14.53 -4.36 18.44
N TYR A 197 -13.50 -4.60 17.62
CA TYR A 197 -13.00 -5.94 17.30
C TYR A 197 -11.53 -6.06 17.67
N ASP A 198 -11.22 -6.97 18.57
CA ASP A 198 -9.87 -7.23 19.07
C ASP A 198 -8.99 -8.06 18.11
N ASN A 199 -9.61 -8.66 17.09
CA ASN A 199 -8.95 -9.42 16.03
C ASN A 199 -8.66 -8.58 14.76
N LEU A 200 -8.89 -7.26 14.75
CA LEU A 200 -8.64 -6.39 13.60
C LEU A 200 -7.32 -5.63 13.76
N LEU A 201 -6.44 -5.77 12.76
CA LEU A 201 -5.26 -4.92 12.57
C LEU A 201 -5.43 -4.10 11.28
N VAL A 202 -5.40 -2.79 11.38
CA VAL A 202 -5.39 -1.87 10.22
C VAL A 202 -3.99 -1.33 10.01
N THR A 203 -3.46 -1.41 8.79
CA THR A 203 -2.15 -0.84 8.44
C THR A 203 -2.28 0.29 7.44
N GLN A 204 -1.51 1.35 7.62
CA GLN A 204 -1.46 2.50 6.72
C GLN A 204 -0.02 2.93 6.44
N THR A 205 0.18 3.75 5.41
CA THR A 205 1.50 4.22 4.98
C THR A 205 1.52 5.72 4.70
N PHE A 206 2.66 6.35 4.96
CA PHE A 206 2.92 7.73 4.54
C PHE A 206 3.40 7.82 3.07
N SER A 207 3.62 6.69 2.42
CA SER A 207 4.23 6.63 1.08
C SER A 207 3.34 7.18 -0.04
N LYS A 208 2.02 7.26 0.18
CA LYS A 208 1.04 7.60 -0.85
C LYS A 208 0.43 8.98 -0.61
N SER A 209 -0.59 9.08 0.21
CA SER A 209 -1.32 10.33 0.49
C SER A 209 -0.45 11.43 1.09
N ARG A 210 0.50 11.07 1.96
CA ARG A 210 1.37 12.02 2.67
C ARG A 210 2.70 12.32 1.97
N SER A 211 2.88 11.86 0.71
CA SER A 211 4.04 12.18 -0.15
C SER A 211 5.42 11.83 0.46
N LEU A 212 5.51 10.79 1.28
CA LEU A 212 6.71 10.41 2.02
C LEU A 212 7.23 9.00 1.64
N ALA A 213 7.06 8.58 0.38
CA ALA A 213 7.52 7.27 -0.09
C ALA A 213 9.02 7.02 0.19
N GLY A 214 9.86 8.05 -0.01
CA GLY A 214 11.30 7.98 0.25
C GLY A 214 11.67 7.97 1.75
N ALA A 215 10.79 8.44 2.63
CA ALA A 215 11.01 8.43 4.07
C ALA A 215 10.78 7.04 4.71
N ARG A 216 10.07 6.15 4.04
CA ARG A 216 9.78 4.80 4.55
C ARG A 216 9.09 4.79 5.91
N LEU A 217 7.91 5.37 6.03
CA LEU A 217 7.11 5.37 7.26
C LEU A 217 5.75 4.72 7.03
N GLY A 218 5.36 3.83 7.94
CA GLY A 218 4.06 3.20 8.02
C GLY A 218 3.69 2.90 9.47
N PHE A 219 2.48 2.43 9.68
CA PHE A 219 2.00 2.08 11.01
C PHE A 219 0.87 1.05 10.96
N GLY A 220 0.65 0.39 12.10
CA GLY A 220 -0.51 -0.46 12.33
C GLY A 220 -1.29 0.01 13.55
N ILE A 221 -2.62 -0.05 13.47
CA ILE A 221 -3.56 0.25 14.56
C ILE A 221 -4.37 -1.02 14.85
N GLY A 222 -4.48 -1.37 16.12
CA GLY A 222 -5.25 -2.53 16.58
C GLY A 222 -5.46 -2.49 18.09
N CYS A 223 -6.08 -3.51 18.65
CA CYS A 223 -6.19 -3.60 20.11
C CYS A 223 -4.80 -3.71 20.76
N LYS A 224 -4.71 -3.37 22.05
CA LYS A 224 -3.46 -3.37 22.83
C LYS A 224 -2.71 -4.70 22.77
N ALA A 225 -3.43 -5.82 22.77
CA ALA A 225 -2.83 -7.15 22.71
C ALA A 225 -2.11 -7.39 21.38
N LEU A 226 -2.76 -7.12 20.24
CA LEU A 226 -2.14 -7.24 18.91
C LEU A 226 -0.92 -6.33 18.77
N ILE A 227 -1.03 -5.08 19.23
CA ILE A 227 0.08 -4.13 19.17
C ILE A 227 1.25 -4.56 20.06
N GLN A 228 0.98 -5.14 21.24
CA GLN A 228 2.01 -5.69 22.11
C GLN A 228 2.75 -6.87 21.46
N ASP A 229 2.04 -7.75 20.76
CA ASP A 229 2.66 -8.87 20.04
C ASP A 229 3.57 -8.36 18.91
N LEU A 230 3.08 -7.43 18.10
CA LEU A 230 3.87 -6.79 17.03
C LEU A 230 5.10 -6.05 17.60
N ASN A 231 4.94 -5.39 18.75
CA ASN A 231 6.04 -4.71 19.44
C ASN A 231 7.11 -5.70 19.93
N THR A 232 6.69 -6.88 20.38
CA THR A 232 7.60 -7.98 20.74
C THR A 232 8.46 -8.40 19.55
N ILE A 233 7.85 -8.55 18.36
CA ILE A 233 8.57 -8.84 17.11
C ILE A 233 9.53 -7.70 16.74
N LYS A 234 9.07 -6.44 16.80
CA LYS A 234 9.91 -5.26 16.54
C LYS A 234 11.17 -5.26 17.41
N TYR A 235 11.01 -5.40 18.72
CA TYR A 235 12.14 -5.37 19.65
C TYR A 235 13.09 -6.58 19.50
N SER A 236 12.57 -7.69 18.92
CA SER A 236 13.37 -8.89 18.64
C SER A 236 14.10 -8.83 17.28
N THR A 237 13.72 -7.90 16.41
CA THR A 237 14.32 -7.73 15.08
C THR A 237 15.18 -6.46 14.98
N ASN A 238 14.58 -5.30 15.19
CA ASN A 238 15.26 -3.99 15.16
C ASN A 238 14.48 -2.96 16.02
N PRO A 239 14.86 -2.71 17.29
CA PRO A 239 14.15 -1.76 18.13
C PRO A 239 14.22 -0.31 17.60
N TYR A 240 15.25 0.05 16.84
CA TYR A 240 15.45 1.37 16.25
C TYR A 240 15.06 1.42 14.75
N ASN A 241 14.00 0.72 14.38
CA ASN A 241 13.60 0.52 12.99
C ASN A 241 13.22 1.82 12.25
N VAL A 242 12.71 2.83 12.96
CA VAL A 242 12.39 4.16 12.40
C VAL A 242 13.44 5.17 12.81
N ASN A 243 14.07 5.83 11.84
CA ASN A 243 15.08 6.84 12.11
C ASN A 243 14.47 8.19 12.53
N THR A 244 15.25 9.03 13.21
CA THR A 244 14.82 10.30 13.79
C THR A 244 14.23 11.27 12.74
N VAL A 245 14.82 11.35 11.54
CA VAL A 245 14.34 12.24 10.47
C VAL A 245 12.96 11.79 9.98
N THR A 246 12.79 10.48 9.76
CA THR A 246 11.53 9.88 9.35
C THR A 246 10.42 10.08 10.41
N MET A 247 10.73 9.90 11.70
CA MET A 247 9.76 10.17 12.77
C MET A 247 9.27 11.63 12.72
N MET A 248 10.18 12.57 12.57
CA MET A 248 9.83 13.99 12.53
C MET A 248 9.12 14.38 11.23
N ALA A 249 9.38 13.68 10.13
CA ALA A 249 8.57 13.79 8.91
C ALA A 249 7.12 13.38 9.17
N GLY A 250 6.91 12.26 9.88
CA GLY A 250 5.57 11.77 10.25
C GLY A 250 4.81 12.74 11.15
N VAL A 251 5.49 13.28 12.18
CA VAL A 251 4.91 14.33 13.05
C VAL A 251 4.44 15.52 12.22
N GLY A 252 5.30 16.04 11.33
CA GLY A 252 4.93 17.18 10.49
C GLY A 252 3.81 16.89 9.51
N ALA A 253 3.75 15.67 8.98
CA ALA A 253 2.70 15.26 8.06
C ALA A 253 1.33 15.11 8.73
N PHE A 254 1.25 14.67 9.99
CA PHE A 254 0.01 14.69 10.78
C PHE A 254 -0.40 16.11 11.18
N MET A 255 0.56 16.97 11.52
CA MET A 255 0.27 18.37 11.88
C MET A 255 -0.27 19.20 10.71
N ASP A 256 0.00 18.81 9.47
CA ASP A 256 -0.38 19.50 8.23
C ASP A 256 -1.35 18.65 7.41
N ASP A 257 -2.40 18.17 8.05
CA ASP A 257 -3.39 17.25 7.47
C ASP A 257 -4.17 17.90 6.31
N GLU A 258 -4.44 19.20 6.38
CA GLU A 258 -5.10 19.93 5.31
C GLU A 258 -4.30 19.91 3.98
N TYR A 259 -2.96 19.94 4.06
CA TYR A 259 -2.10 19.76 2.89
C TYR A 259 -2.30 18.40 2.24
N MET A 260 -2.34 17.34 3.04
CA MET A 260 -2.58 15.97 2.56
C MET A 260 -3.96 15.86 1.92
N LYS A 261 -5.03 16.33 2.57
CA LYS A 261 -6.41 16.30 2.06
C LYS A 261 -6.55 17.02 0.72
N ALA A 262 -6.00 18.24 0.60
CA ALA A 262 -6.04 19.01 -0.64
C ALA A 262 -5.33 18.29 -1.80
N ASN A 263 -4.20 17.63 -1.53
CA ASN A 263 -3.49 16.82 -2.52
C ASN A 263 -4.29 15.58 -2.92
N CYS A 264 -4.90 14.88 -1.98
CA CYS A 264 -5.76 13.73 -2.27
C CYS A 264 -6.99 14.12 -3.10
N GLU A 265 -7.65 15.24 -2.79
CA GLU A 265 -8.73 15.77 -3.60
C GLU A 265 -8.30 16.09 -5.03
N THR A 266 -7.10 16.68 -5.20
CA THR A 266 -6.55 16.95 -6.52
C THR A 266 -6.30 15.65 -7.29
N ILE A 267 -5.73 14.63 -6.65
CA ILE A 267 -5.52 13.30 -7.26
C ILE A 267 -6.86 12.66 -7.65
N MET A 268 -7.88 12.73 -6.80
CA MET A 268 -9.22 12.21 -7.13
C MET A 268 -9.83 12.91 -8.35
N LYS A 269 -9.74 14.24 -8.43
CA LYS A 269 -10.20 15.01 -9.62
C LYS A 269 -9.41 14.62 -10.88
N ASN A 270 -8.10 14.46 -10.76
CA ASN A 270 -7.25 14.04 -11.88
C ASN A 270 -7.56 12.59 -12.30
N ARG A 271 -7.92 11.72 -11.35
CA ARG A 271 -8.39 10.35 -11.64
C ARG A 271 -9.68 10.39 -12.44
N ASP A 272 -10.67 11.16 -12.01
CA ASP A 272 -11.95 11.27 -12.71
C ASP A 272 -11.78 11.78 -14.15
N TYR A 273 -10.92 12.79 -14.35
CA TYR A 273 -10.53 13.25 -15.68
C TYR A 273 -9.89 12.11 -16.50
N THR A 274 -8.93 11.41 -15.92
CA THR A 274 -8.19 10.35 -16.61
C THR A 274 -9.09 9.18 -17.00
N VAL A 275 -9.99 8.75 -16.11
CA VAL A 275 -11.00 7.72 -16.40
C VAL A 275 -11.86 8.11 -17.59
N LYS A 276 -12.45 9.33 -17.54
CA LYS A 276 -13.29 9.84 -18.63
C LYS A 276 -12.58 9.86 -19.98
N GLU A 277 -11.31 10.31 -20.00
CA GLU A 277 -10.56 10.38 -21.26
C GLU A 277 -10.15 9.00 -21.78
N LEU A 278 -9.76 8.08 -20.89
CA LEU A 278 -9.44 6.70 -21.27
C LEU A 278 -10.68 5.98 -21.81
N GLU A 279 -11.85 6.13 -21.19
CA GLU A 279 -13.12 5.58 -21.69
C GLU A 279 -13.48 6.17 -23.07
N ARG A 280 -13.29 7.49 -23.27
CA ARG A 280 -13.47 8.14 -24.58
C ARG A 280 -12.58 7.52 -25.66
N LEU A 281 -11.36 7.10 -25.30
CA LEU A 281 -10.41 6.43 -26.20
C LEU A 281 -10.73 4.93 -26.39
N GLY A 282 -11.73 4.40 -25.69
CA GLY A 282 -12.19 3.02 -25.80
C GLY A 282 -11.47 2.03 -24.87
N PHE A 283 -10.91 2.53 -23.78
CA PHE A 283 -10.40 1.67 -22.70
C PHE A 283 -11.54 1.22 -21.77
N ASN A 284 -11.43 0.00 -21.30
CA ASN A 284 -12.18 -0.47 -20.14
C ASN A 284 -11.37 -0.11 -18.88
N VAL A 285 -11.95 0.69 -18.00
CA VAL A 285 -11.32 1.16 -16.75
C VAL A 285 -12.07 0.57 -15.58
N LEU A 286 -11.38 -0.16 -14.70
CA LEU A 286 -12.01 -0.67 -13.48
C LEU A 286 -12.30 0.47 -12.49
N PRO A 287 -13.37 0.37 -11.69
CA PRO A 287 -13.62 1.31 -10.60
C PRO A 287 -12.41 1.42 -9.67
N SER A 288 -12.04 2.63 -9.30
CA SER A 288 -10.88 2.84 -8.42
C SER A 288 -11.16 3.83 -7.30
N SER A 289 -10.83 3.41 -6.07
CA SER A 289 -10.76 4.24 -4.87
C SER A 289 -9.30 4.45 -4.42
N SER A 290 -8.34 4.49 -5.39
CA SER A 290 -6.91 4.63 -5.13
C SER A 290 -6.29 5.78 -5.93
N ASN A 291 -4.98 5.98 -5.81
CA ASN A 291 -4.23 6.95 -6.61
C ASN A 291 -3.73 6.36 -7.94
N PHE A 292 -4.41 5.36 -8.47
CA PHE A 292 -4.13 4.76 -9.77
C PHE A 292 -5.42 4.23 -10.40
N VAL A 293 -5.38 3.92 -11.69
CA VAL A 293 -6.41 3.21 -12.43
C VAL A 293 -5.85 1.92 -13.01
N PHE A 294 -6.71 0.91 -13.20
CA PHE A 294 -6.37 -0.36 -13.81
C PHE A 294 -7.20 -0.54 -15.09
N VAL A 295 -6.51 -0.65 -16.23
CA VAL A 295 -7.12 -0.43 -17.54
C VAL A 295 -6.68 -1.47 -18.56
N LYS A 296 -7.58 -1.81 -19.49
CA LYS A 296 -7.29 -2.56 -20.72
C LYS A 296 -7.96 -1.95 -21.93
N SER A 297 -7.50 -2.29 -23.12
CA SER A 297 -8.12 -1.89 -24.39
C SER A 297 -8.13 -3.07 -25.36
N ASP A 298 -9.21 -3.19 -26.16
CA ASP A 298 -9.29 -4.16 -27.24
C ASP A 298 -8.57 -3.67 -28.51
N LYS A 299 -8.15 -2.40 -28.55
CA LYS A 299 -7.45 -1.78 -29.69
C LYS A 299 -5.94 -1.99 -29.65
N ILE A 300 -5.36 -2.15 -28.45
CA ILE A 300 -3.94 -2.36 -28.23
C ILE A 300 -3.71 -3.27 -27.00
N GLY A 301 -2.86 -4.28 -27.13
CA GLY A 301 -2.51 -5.16 -26.03
C GLY A 301 -1.78 -4.43 -24.91
N GLY A 302 -1.94 -4.90 -23.65
CA GLY A 302 -1.37 -4.24 -22.48
C GLY A 302 0.16 -4.07 -22.55
N LYS A 303 0.86 -5.09 -23.03
CA LYS A 303 2.33 -5.04 -23.20
C LYS A 303 2.77 -4.03 -24.25
N ASP A 304 2.07 -3.99 -25.39
CA ASP A 304 2.41 -3.07 -26.49
C ASP A 304 2.16 -1.61 -26.08
N LEU A 305 1.05 -1.33 -25.40
CA LEU A 305 0.77 -0.01 -24.83
C LEU A 305 1.88 0.43 -23.87
N TYR A 306 2.27 -0.45 -22.95
CA TYR A 306 3.37 -0.18 -22.02
C TYR A 306 4.68 0.16 -22.75
N LEU A 307 5.08 -0.62 -23.76
CA LEU A 307 6.34 -0.41 -24.50
C LEU A 307 6.32 0.90 -25.27
N LYS A 308 5.24 1.20 -26.01
CA LYS A 308 5.09 2.43 -26.77
C LYS A 308 5.09 3.69 -25.89
N LEU A 309 4.38 3.66 -24.74
CA LEU A 309 4.41 4.77 -23.80
C LEU A 309 5.80 4.97 -23.17
N LYS A 310 6.51 3.87 -22.90
CA LYS A 310 7.88 3.93 -22.39
C LYS A 310 8.83 4.59 -23.40
N GLU A 311 8.73 4.29 -24.70
CA GLU A 311 9.49 4.95 -25.77
C GLU A 311 9.21 6.46 -25.80
N LYS A 312 7.98 6.89 -25.49
CA LYS A 312 7.58 8.30 -25.37
C LYS A 312 7.93 8.95 -24.02
N GLY A 313 8.68 8.25 -23.17
CA GLY A 313 9.09 8.77 -21.86
C GLY A 313 7.98 8.73 -20.80
N ILE A 314 6.95 7.91 -20.97
CA ILE A 314 5.87 7.71 -19.98
C ILE A 314 5.96 6.28 -19.44
N LEU A 315 6.14 6.14 -18.14
CA LEU A 315 6.36 4.85 -17.48
C LEU A 315 5.14 4.42 -16.70
N ILE A 316 4.40 3.44 -17.21
CA ILE A 316 3.25 2.80 -16.54
C ILE A 316 3.63 1.40 -16.03
N ARG A 317 2.76 0.69 -15.33
CA ARG A 317 3.02 -0.65 -14.82
C ARG A 317 2.27 -1.71 -15.63
N HIS A 318 3.01 -2.59 -16.29
CA HIS A 318 2.51 -3.81 -16.92
C HIS A 318 2.75 -5.04 -16.02
N PHE A 319 1.94 -6.09 -16.18
CA PHE A 319 2.01 -7.34 -15.41
C PHE A 319 2.08 -8.55 -16.35
N GLU A 320 3.00 -9.46 -16.10
CA GLU A 320 3.22 -10.69 -16.91
C GLU A 320 2.36 -11.90 -16.42
N LYS A 321 1.39 -11.67 -15.50
CA LYS A 321 0.46 -12.71 -15.04
C LYS A 321 -0.72 -12.84 -16.01
N ASP A 322 -1.16 -14.06 -16.33
CA ASP A 322 -2.20 -14.35 -17.35
C ASP A 322 -3.45 -13.48 -17.26
N ARG A 323 -4.15 -13.44 -16.11
CA ARG A 323 -5.36 -12.59 -15.92
C ARG A 323 -5.10 -11.09 -16.00
N LEU A 324 -3.84 -10.65 -15.85
CA LEU A 324 -3.44 -9.24 -15.82
C LEU A 324 -2.70 -8.81 -17.08
N TYR A 325 -2.38 -9.73 -17.99
CA TYR A 325 -1.47 -9.48 -19.10
C TYR A 325 -1.96 -8.36 -20.04
N ASP A 326 -3.26 -8.28 -20.26
CA ASP A 326 -3.87 -7.22 -21.10
C ASP A 326 -4.12 -5.91 -20.34
N TYR A 327 -3.87 -5.91 -19.03
CA TYR A 327 -4.08 -4.73 -18.19
C TYR A 327 -2.80 -3.98 -17.91
N ASN A 328 -2.97 -2.66 -17.71
CA ASN A 328 -1.92 -1.81 -17.17
C ASN A 328 -2.45 -1.04 -15.95
N ARG A 329 -1.59 -0.85 -14.94
CA ARG A 329 -1.87 0.05 -13.84
C ARG A 329 -1.18 1.39 -14.10
N ILE A 330 -1.95 2.47 -14.06
CA ILE A 330 -1.50 3.83 -14.32
C ILE A 330 -1.67 4.65 -13.06
N THR A 331 -0.57 5.13 -12.50
CA THR A 331 -0.58 6.07 -11.37
C THR A 331 -1.18 7.41 -11.78
N ILE A 332 -2.01 7.99 -10.94
CA ILE A 332 -2.55 9.33 -11.16
C ILE A 332 -1.52 10.36 -10.69
N GLY A 333 -1.06 11.17 -11.62
CA GLY A 333 -0.10 12.25 -11.42
C GLY A 333 -0.76 13.63 -11.36
N SER A 334 0.05 14.68 -11.63
CA SER A 334 -0.47 16.04 -11.84
C SER A 334 -1.32 16.10 -13.12
N MET A 335 -2.15 17.14 -13.26
CA MET A 335 -2.97 17.32 -14.47
C MET A 335 -2.10 17.38 -15.74
N ASP A 336 -0.94 18.02 -15.69
CA ASP A 336 0.00 18.07 -16.83
C ASP A 336 0.49 16.66 -17.19
N GLN A 337 0.78 15.82 -16.19
CA GLN A 337 1.20 14.43 -16.40
C GLN A 337 0.07 13.60 -17.02
N MET A 338 -1.17 13.79 -16.55
CA MET A 338 -2.33 13.07 -17.11
C MET A 338 -2.66 13.53 -18.52
N THR A 339 -2.60 14.83 -18.80
CA THR A 339 -2.80 15.37 -20.15
C THR A 339 -1.74 14.84 -21.14
N ALA A 340 -0.48 14.79 -20.71
CA ALA A 340 0.60 14.22 -21.53
C ALA A 340 0.38 12.72 -21.81
N LEU A 341 -0.08 11.95 -20.80
CA LEU A 341 -0.43 10.55 -20.96
C LEU A 341 -1.56 10.35 -21.99
N ILE A 342 -2.67 11.08 -21.83
CA ILE A 342 -3.83 10.98 -22.74
C ILE A 342 -3.43 11.31 -24.17
N LYS A 343 -2.65 12.39 -24.38
CA LYS A 343 -2.15 12.75 -25.70
C LYS A 343 -1.30 11.64 -26.32
N ALA A 344 -0.38 11.05 -25.54
CA ALA A 344 0.45 9.96 -26.04
C ALA A 344 -0.36 8.72 -26.41
N ILE A 345 -1.40 8.40 -25.63
CA ILE A 345 -2.31 7.27 -25.93
C ILE A 345 -3.11 7.55 -27.23
N GLU A 346 -3.58 8.78 -27.44
CA GLU A 346 -4.28 9.16 -28.69
C GLU A 346 -3.40 8.94 -29.92
N GLU A 347 -2.13 9.30 -29.85
CA GLU A 347 -1.18 9.14 -30.96
C GLU A 347 -0.89 7.65 -31.29
N GLU A 348 -1.06 6.73 -30.34
CA GLU A 348 -0.76 5.30 -30.51
C GLU A 348 -1.99 4.42 -30.77
N VAL A 349 -3.18 4.88 -30.40
CA VAL A 349 -4.43 4.06 -30.44
C VAL A 349 -5.37 4.53 -31.56
N LEU A 350 -5.32 5.78 -31.97
CA LEU A 350 -6.08 6.36 -33.06
C LEU A 350 -5.29 6.38 -34.36
#